data_addd720fc1c7f79abb2ce604d679a673
#
_entry.id   addd720fc1c7f79abb2ce604d679a673
#
_cell.length_a   1.000
_cell.length_b   1.000
_cell.length_c   1.000
_cell.angle_alpha   90.00
_cell.angle_beta   90.00
_cell.angle_gamma   90.00
#
_symmetry.space_group_name_H-M   'P 1'
#
loop_
_entity.id
_entity.type
_entity.pdbx_description
1 polymer ?
#
loop_
_entity_poly.entity_id
_entity_poly.type
_entity_poly.pdbx_seq_one_letter_code
_entity_poly.pdbx_strand_id
1 'polypeptide(L)' 'MEKKFFVDAMLGKLARWMRTLGYDVLYEAHIDDTALLLRAAADGRAVLTRDTLLMKRRLAKGRAVFIESED' A
#
# COMPACT_ATOMS: atom_id res chain seq x y z
N MET A 1 -10.61 -15.71 -4.27
CA MET A 1 -9.26 -15.21 -4.41
C MET A 1 -9.00 -14.12 -3.39
N GLU A 2 -8.01 -14.33 -2.55
CA GLU A 2 -7.70 -13.36 -1.50
C GLU A 2 -6.96 -12.17 -2.06
N LYS A 3 -7.38 -10.97 -1.66
CA LYS A 3 -6.67 -9.76 -2.02
C LYS A 3 -5.68 -9.42 -0.92
N LYS A 4 -4.49 -9.04 -1.34
CA LYS A 4 -3.42 -8.65 -0.43
C LYS A 4 -3.05 -7.21 -0.69
N PHE A 5 -2.74 -6.48 0.37
CA PHE A 5 -2.45 -5.06 0.30
C PHE A 5 -1.16 -4.72 1.00
N PHE A 6 -0.51 -3.68 0.54
CA PHE A 6 0.60 -3.05 1.25
C PHE A 6 0.25 -1.58 1.37
N VAL A 7 0.05 -1.12 2.60
CA VAL A 7 -0.43 0.24 2.86
C VAL A 7 0.76 1.14 3.17
N ASP A 8 0.83 2.28 2.47
CA ASP A 8 1.89 3.27 2.65
C ASP A 8 1.94 3.77 4.09
N ALA A 9 3.14 4.14 4.53
CA ALA A 9 3.41 4.60 5.89
C ALA A 9 2.48 5.74 6.34
N MET A 10 2.02 6.57 5.41
CA MET A 10 1.14 7.70 5.72
C MET A 10 -0.29 7.28 6.08
N LEU A 11 -0.64 6.01 5.88
CA LEU A 11 -2.02 5.53 6.03
C LEU A 11 -2.15 4.50 7.14
N GLY A 12 -1.55 4.78 8.29
CA GLY A 12 -1.57 3.85 9.42
C GLY A 12 -2.96 3.52 9.92
N LYS A 13 -3.87 4.49 9.95
CA LYS A 13 -5.25 4.24 10.37
C LYS A 13 -5.96 3.30 9.42
N LEU A 14 -5.78 3.51 8.12
CA LEU A 14 -6.38 2.65 7.12
C LEU A 14 -5.87 1.22 7.26
N ALA A 15 -4.57 1.05 7.46
CA ALA A 15 -3.98 -0.28 7.64
C ALA A 15 -4.62 -0.99 8.84
N ARG A 16 -4.78 -0.27 9.95
CA ARG A 16 -5.38 -0.84 11.15
C ARG A 16 -6.83 -1.25 10.90
N TRP A 17 -7.58 -0.38 10.24
CA TRP A 17 -8.97 -0.65 9.89
C TRP A 17 -9.11 -1.90 9.04
N MET A 18 -8.29 -1.99 8.01
CA MET A 18 -8.36 -3.11 7.08
C MET A 18 -8.01 -4.42 7.78
N ARG A 19 -7.02 -4.40 8.66
CA ARG A 19 -6.67 -5.59 9.44
C ARG A 19 -7.81 -6.02 10.34
N THR A 20 -8.47 -5.05 10.97
CA THR A 20 -9.61 -5.32 11.82
C THR A 20 -10.73 -5.99 11.03
N LEU A 21 -10.90 -5.60 9.77
CA LEU A 21 -11.91 -6.18 8.89
C LEU A 21 -11.49 -7.52 8.28
N GLY A 22 -10.28 -7.98 8.55
CA GLY A 22 -9.83 -9.29 8.11
C GLY A 22 -9.04 -9.32 6.81
N TYR A 23 -8.66 -8.15 6.26
CA TYR A 23 -7.84 -8.11 5.05
C TYR A 23 -6.39 -8.45 5.35
N ASP A 24 -5.73 -9.03 4.36
CA ASP A 24 -4.29 -9.30 4.43
C ASP A 24 -3.53 -8.03 4.09
N VAL A 25 -3.02 -7.35 5.09
CA VAL A 25 -2.40 -6.03 4.96
C VAL A 25 -1.02 -6.02 5.59
N LEU A 26 -0.03 -5.55 4.83
CA LEU A 26 1.28 -5.22 5.36
C LEU A 26 1.39 -3.70 5.52
N TYR A 27 2.11 -3.30 6.56
CA TYR A 27 2.35 -1.90 6.86
C TYR A 27 3.67 -1.77 7.58
N GLU A 28 4.56 -0.91 7.08
CA GLU A 28 5.84 -0.64 7.73
C GLU A 28 6.07 0.86 7.76
N ALA A 29 6.21 1.42 8.96
CA ALA A 29 6.25 2.87 9.14
C ALA A 29 7.46 3.55 8.52
N HIS A 30 8.56 2.83 8.33
CA HIS A 30 9.82 3.44 7.89
C HIS A 30 10.36 2.87 6.58
N ILE A 31 9.49 2.28 5.78
CA ILE A 31 9.90 1.72 4.49
C ILE A 31 9.94 2.84 3.44
N ASP A 32 10.95 2.81 2.57
CA ASP A 32 11.00 3.77 1.47
C ASP A 32 10.16 3.27 0.28
N ASP A 33 9.87 4.18 -0.66
CA ASP A 33 8.98 3.88 -1.77
C ASP A 33 9.47 2.74 -2.64
N THR A 34 10.77 2.69 -2.93
CA THR A 34 11.33 1.66 -3.78
C THR A 34 11.18 0.29 -3.12
N ALA A 35 11.55 0.20 -1.85
CA ALA A 35 11.45 -1.07 -1.12
C ALA A 35 9.98 -1.52 -1.01
N LEU A 36 9.07 -0.58 -0.75
CA LEU A 36 7.64 -0.88 -0.66
C LEU A 36 7.13 -1.47 -1.98
N LEU A 37 7.44 -0.81 -3.09
CA LEU A 37 6.95 -1.24 -4.40
C LEU A 37 7.55 -2.58 -4.81
N LEU A 38 8.83 -2.81 -4.53
CA LEU A 38 9.47 -4.08 -4.86
C LEU A 38 8.87 -5.23 -4.06
N ARG A 39 8.64 -5.01 -2.77
CA ARG A 39 8.04 -6.05 -1.92
C ARG A 39 6.60 -6.32 -2.33
N ALA A 40 5.85 -5.28 -2.64
CA ALA A 40 4.47 -5.45 -3.09
C ALA A 40 4.41 -6.24 -4.39
N ALA A 41 5.32 -5.94 -5.32
CA ALA A 41 5.37 -6.66 -6.59
C ALA A 41 5.72 -8.13 -6.37
N ALA A 42 6.70 -8.41 -5.53
CA ALA A 42 7.14 -9.78 -5.28
C ALA A 42 6.06 -10.63 -4.62
N ASP A 43 5.21 -9.98 -3.81
CA ASP A 43 4.19 -10.69 -3.02
C ASP A 43 2.78 -10.54 -3.61
N GLY A 44 2.65 -9.92 -4.76
CA GLY A 44 1.35 -9.76 -5.43
C GLY A 44 0.38 -8.89 -4.66
N ARG A 45 0.88 -7.84 -4.00
CA ARG A 45 0.04 -6.96 -3.19
C ARG A 45 -0.30 -5.68 -3.94
N ALA A 46 -1.54 -5.21 -3.78
CA ALA A 46 -1.92 -3.88 -4.24
C ALA A 46 -1.40 -2.87 -3.22
N VAL A 47 -0.89 -1.74 -3.71
CA VAL A 47 -0.35 -0.68 -2.85
C VAL A 47 -1.39 0.41 -2.68
N LEU A 48 -1.67 0.78 -1.44
CA LEU A 48 -2.58 1.89 -1.13
C LEU A 48 -1.76 3.06 -0.63
N THR A 49 -1.89 4.22 -1.28
CA THR A 49 -1.03 5.36 -0.99
C THR A 49 -1.74 6.68 -1.20
N ARG A 50 -1.29 7.72 -0.49
CA ARG A 50 -1.68 9.10 -0.73
C ARG A 50 -0.55 9.90 -1.38
N ASP A 51 0.56 9.26 -1.67
CA ASP A 51 1.74 9.94 -2.19
C ASP A 51 1.68 9.98 -3.72
N THR A 52 1.49 11.17 -4.28
CA THR A 52 1.41 11.33 -5.72
C THR A 52 2.73 11.00 -6.42
N LEU A 53 3.86 11.22 -5.74
CA LEU A 53 5.15 10.87 -6.31
C LEU A 53 5.31 9.36 -6.41
N LEU A 54 4.82 8.63 -5.42
CA LEU A 54 4.85 7.17 -5.47
C LEU A 54 4.02 6.66 -6.63
N MET A 55 2.85 7.27 -6.85
CA MET A 55 1.96 6.89 -7.95
C MET A 55 2.60 7.03 -9.31
N LYS A 56 3.57 7.94 -9.45
CA LYS A 56 4.27 8.18 -10.71
C LYS A 56 5.37 7.17 -11.01
N ARG A 57 5.74 6.36 -10.02
CA ARG A 57 6.81 5.37 -10.20
C ARG A 57 6.37 4.29 -11.17
N ARG A 58 7.32 3.81 -11.97
CA ARG A 58 7.03 2.76 -12.95
C ARG A 58 6.45 1.51 -12.29
N LEU A 59 7.03 1.12 -11.16
CA LEU A 59 6.59 -0.08 -10.43
C LEU A 59 5.20 0.07 -9.81
N ALA A 60 4.70 1.31 -9.72
CA ALA A 60 3.38 1.55 -9.16
C ALA A 60 2.25 1.31 -10.17
N LYS A 61 2.58 1.31 -11.46
CA LYS A 61 1.55 1.19 -12.51
C LYS A 61 0.84 -0.15 -12.42
N GLY A 62 -0.50 -0.07 -12.40
CA GLY A 62 -1.33 -1.26 -12.32
C GLY A 62 -1.33 -1.94 -10.96
N ARG A 63 -0.61 -1.37 -9.99
CA ARG A 63 -0.49 -1.95 -8.66
C ARG A 63 -0.91 -0.99 -7.56
N ALA A 64 -0.61 0.31 -7.71
CA ALA A 64 -0.90 1.30 -6.69
C ALA A 64 -2.24 1.94 -6.92
N VAL A 65 -2.97 2.16 -5.83
CA VAL A 65 -4.28 2.82 -5.81
C VAL A 65 -4.14 4.06 -4.95
N PHE A 66 -4.56 5.19 -5.49
CA PHE A 66 -4.49 6.46 -4.75
C PHE A 66 -5.66 6.59 -3.79
N ILE A 67 -5.35 6.84 -2.53
CA ILE A 67 -6.35 7.04 -1.48
C ILE A 67 -6.38 8.53 -1.16
N GLU A 68 -7.50 9.18 -1.45
CA GLU A 68 -7.62 10.61 -1.29
C GLU A 68 -7.59 11.05 0.16
N SER A 69 -8.23 10.29 1.02
CA SER A 69 -8.36 10.64 2.43
C SER A 69 -8.40 9.40 3.29
N GLU A 70 -7.82 9.51 4.49
CA GLU A 70 -7.84 8.42 5.45
C GLU A 70 -9.11 8.42 6.32
N ASP A 71 -9.82 9.54 6.33
CA ASP A 71 -11.01 9.71 7.15
C ASP A 71 -12.24 9.02 6.58
#